data_3fca34324adcf9a54565314c9916fd7b
#
_entry.id   3fca34324adcf9a54565314c9916fd7b
#
_cell.length_a   1.000
_cell.length_b   1.000
_cell.length_c   1.000
_cell.angle_alpha   90.00
_cell.angle_beta   90.00
_cell.angle_gamma   90.00
#
_symmetry.space_group_name_H-M   'P 1'
#
loop_
_entity.id
_entity.type
_entity.pdbx_description
1 polymer ?
#
loop_
_entity_poly.entity_id
_entity_poly.type
_entity_poly.pdbx_seq_one_letter_code
_entity_poly.pdbx_strand_id
1 'polypeptide(L)'
;MKVLMFGWEFPPKILGGLAVASYGITKGLSLQGDVETTFCLPKPTGEEEKFLHILGMNQVPIVWRDVDHEYLKSRLPNYTTPEEYYSLRDHIYADFSYMNVNDLGCMEFAGGYPKNLHEEINNYSIIAGVVARTEEFDIIHSHDWLTYPAGIHAKQITGKPLVIHVHATDFDRSRGNVNPTVYAIEKNGMDNADHIFCVSELTRQTVIHKYHQHPSKVSTLHNAVTPLEQEILDIVPKKIPGEKVVTFLGRITMQKGPEYFVEAAAQVLKKTKNIRFCMAGSGDMMNDMIKLVAQRGIADRFHFPGFQKGKQVYEMLKASDVYIMPSVSEPFGISPLEAMQMGVPSIISKQSGCAEILSNVIKTDYWDIDAMADAINSIVTYPAMYEQLREDGLNEVNQITWDKAGAKVIDIYRKVLSNYNF
;
A
#
# COMPACT_ATOMS: atom_id res chain seq x y z
N MET A 1 -23.85 0.13 10.34
CA MET A 1 -22.65 0.81 10.86
C MET A 1 -22.07 1.67 9.78
N LYS A 2 -21.84 2.97 10.08
CA LYS A 2 -21.29 3.93 9.12
C LYS A 2 -19.81 4.16 9.43
N VAL A 3 -18.93 4.08 8.42
CA VAL A 3 -17.49 4.24 8.57
C VAL A 3 -17.02 5.46 7.78
N LEU A 4 -16.35 6.40 8.44
CA LEU A 4 -15.62 7.48 7.79
C LEU A 4 -14.18 7.02 7.58
N MET A 5 -13.80 6.81 6.32
CA MET A 5 -12.51 6.24 5.97
C MET A 5 -11.63 7.25 5.24
N PHE A 6 -10.44 7.49 5.73
CA PHE A 6 -9.46 8.39 5.13
C PHE A 6 -8.41 7.59 4.37
N GLY A 7 -8.30 7.82 3.06
CA GLY A 7 -7.32 7.20 2.18
C GLY A 7 -6.59 8.22 1.31
N TRP A 8 -5.49 7.80 0.68
CA TRP A 8 -4.67 8.65 -0.17
C TRP A 8 -4.73 8.24 -1.64
N GLU A 9 -4.90 6.94 -1.86
CA GLU A 9 -4.97 6.33 -3.19
C GLU A 9 -6.17 5.39 -3.27
N PHE A 10 -6.80 5.36 -4.45
CA PHE A 10 -7.88 4.43 -4.78
C PHE A 10 -7.95 4.20 -6.29
N PRO A 11 -8.28 3.00 -6.78
CA PRO A 11 -8.46 2.77 -8.22
C PRO A 11 -9.56 3.68 -8.82
N PRO A 12 -9.40 4.13 -10.09
CA PRO A 12 -8.41 3.68 -11.09
C PRO A 12 -7.01 4.28 -10.94
N LYS A 13 -6.81 5.23 -10.01
CA LYS A 13 -5.50 5.83 -9.76
C LYS A 13 -4.69 4.95 -8.82
N ILE A 14 -3.80 4.12 -9.39
CA ILE A 14 -2.94 3.19 -8.67
C ILE A 14 -1.50 3.66 -8.79
N LEU A 15 -0.88 4.03 -7.67
CA LEU A 15 0.55 4.38 -7.58
C LEU A 15 1.35 3.30 -6.83
N GLY A 16 0.65 2.44 -6.08
CA GLY A 16 1.26 1.36 -5.32
C GLY A 16 0.26 0.38 -4.72
N GLY A 17 0.75 -0.53 -3.88
CA GLY A 17 -0.08 -1.53 -3.20
C GLY A 17 -1.14 -0.96 -2.25
N LEU A 18 -0.98 0.31 -1.81
CA LEU A 18 -1.94 0.99 -0.94
C LEU A 18 -3.31 1.13 -1.61
N ALA A 19 -3.36 1.53 -2.89
CA ALA A 19 -4.60 1.65 -3.64
C ALA A 19 -5.33 0.31 -3.74
N VAL A 20 -4.61 -0.77 -4.05
CA VAL A 20 -5.15 -2.13 -4.17
C VAL A 20 -5.70 -2.62 -2.82
N ALA A 21 -4.95 -2.39 -1.74
CA ALA A 21 -5.37 -2.79 -0.40
C ALA A 21 -6.61 -1.99 0.08
N SER A 22 -6.63 -0.67 -0.14
CA SER A 22 -7.77 0.19 0.20
C SER A 22 -9.04 -0.25 -0.54
N TYR A 23 -8.92 -0.51 -1.83
CA TYR A 23 -10.01 -1.06 -2.65
C TYR A 23 -10.48 -2.41 -2.12
N GLY A 24 -9.55 -3.32 -1.89
CA GLY A 24 -9.88 -4.68 -1.45
C GLY A 24 -10.59 -4.70 -0.10
N ILE A 25 -10.12 -3.91 0.88
CA ILE A 25 -10.75 -3.81 2.20
C ILE A 25 -12.16 -3.22 2.09
N THR A 26 -12.33 -2.11 1.35
CA THR A 26 -13.65 -1.48 1.17
C THR A 26 -14.62 -2.38 0.41
N LYS A 27 -14.13 -3.13 -0.59
CA LYS A 27 -14.92 -4.14 -1.30
C LYS A 27 -15.32 -5.28 -0.35
N GLY A 28 -14.37 -5.78 0.46
CA GLY A 28 -14.65 -6.79 1.47
C GLY A 28 -15.70 -6.35 2.50
N LEU A 29 -15.64 -5.09 2.95
CA LEU A 29 -16.65 -4.50 3.83
C LEU A 29 -18.02 -4.42 3.16
N SER A 30 -18.09 -3.97 1.91
CA SER A 30 -19.36 -3.85 1.16
C SER A 30 -20.08 -5.19 0.96
N LEU A 31 -19.32 -6.28 0.83
CA LEU A 31 -19.87 -7.63 0.68
C LEU A 31 -20.54 -8.17 1.95
N GLN A 32 -20.27 -7.60 3.11
CA GLN A 32 -20.89 -8.02 4.37
C GLN A 32 -22.31 -7.42 4.57
N GLY A 33 -22.68 -6.38 3.80
CA GLY A 33 -24.01 -5.78 3.82
C GLY A 33 -24.36 -4.88 5.01
N ASP A 34 -23.58 -4.92 6.07
CA ASP A 34 -23.86 -4.20 7.35
C ASP A 34 -23.11 -2.88 7.49
N VAL A 35 -22.29 -2.49 6.51
CA VAL A 35 -21.38 -1.36 6.61
C VAL A 35 -21.55 -0.42 5.42
N GLU A 36 -21.82 0.83 5.74
CA GLU A 36 -21.77 1.95 4.79
C GLU A 36 -20.44 2.68 4.96
N THR A 37 -19.67 2.81 3.89
CA THR A 37 -18.35 3.46 3.92
C THR A 37 -18.37 4.75 3.12
N THR A 38 -18.03 5.87 3.76
CA THR A 38 -17.63 7.11 3.08
C THR A 38 -16.11 7.13 3.03
N PHE A 39 -15.55 7.03 1.82
CA PHE A 39 -14.11 7.00 1.61
C PHE A 39 -13.63 8.36 1.09
N CYS A 40 -12.85 9.05 1.90
CA CYS A 40 -12.29 10.35 1.60
C CYS A 40 -10.99 10.21 0.80
N LEU A 41 -10.89 10.94 -0.32
CA LEU A 41 -9.67 11.03 -1.14
C LEU A 41 -9.23 12.48 -1.31
N PRO A 42 -7.93 12.79 -1.39
CA PRO A 42 -7.47 14.15 -1.69
C PRO A 42 -8.10 14.69 -2.97
N LYS A 43 -8.03 13.89 -4.06
CA LYS A 43 -8.57 14.24 -5.38
C LYS A 43 -9.01 12.97 -6.12
N PRO A 44 -10.30 12.63 -6.12
CA PRO A 44 -10.83 11.52 -6.89
C PRO A 44 -10.75 11.82 -8.39
N THR A 45 -10.80 10.76 -9.21
CA THR A 45 -10.83 10.85 -10.68
C THR A 45 -12.22 11.03 -11.23
N GLY A 46 -13.24 10.60 -10.46
CA GLY A 46 -14.65 10.53 -10.87
C GLY A 46 -15.01 9.22 -11.59
N GLU A 47 -14.04 8.32 -11.75
CA GLU A 47 -14.21 7.01 -12.41
C GLU A 47 -14.16 5.83 -11.40
N GLU A 48 -14.16 6.13 -10.08
CA GLU A 48 -14.17 5.14 -9.03
C GLU A 48 -15.45 4.29 -9.05
N GLU A 49 -15.33 3.02 -8.63
CA GLU A 49 -16.49 2.12 -8.56
C GLU A 49 -17.55 2.60 -7.54
N LYS A 50 -18.83 2.40 -7.86
CA LYS A 50 -19.98 2.95 -7.11
C LYS A 50 -20.48 2.08 -5.96
N PHE A 51 -19.68 1.12 -5.47
CA PHE A 51 -20.11 0.27 -4.34
C PHE A 51 -19.90 0.94 -2.97
N LEU A 52 -19.28 2.10 -2.92
CA LEU A 52 -19.09 2.93 -1.74
C LEU A 52 -19.25 4.42 -2.11
N HIS A 53 -19.41 5.26 -1.09
CA HIS A 53 -19.46 6.71 -1.29
C HIS A 53 -18.02 7.26 -1.28
N ILE A 54 -17.56 7.81 -2.42
CA ILE A 54 -16.28 8.53 -2.53
C ILE A 54 -16.53 10.01 -2.30
N LEU A 55 -15.80 10.59 -1.33
CA LEU A 55 -15.81 12.02 -1.02
C LEU A 55 -14.46 12.63 -1.41
N GLY A 56 -14.48 13.55 -2.39
CA GLY A 56 -13.31 14.32 -2.79
C GLY A 56 -13.05 15.47 -1.81
N MET A 57 -11.91 15.44 -1.11
CA MET A 57 -11.54 16.51 -0.18
C MET A 57 -11.33 17.84 -0.90
N ASN A 58 -10.92 17.80 -2.18
CA ASN A 58 -10.83 18.97 -3.06
C ASN A 58 -12.19 19.54 -3.48
N GLN A 59 -13.29 18.92 -3.09
CA GLN A 59 -14.66 19.33 -3.40
C GLN A 59 -15.43 19.83 -2.16
N VAL A 60 -14.81 19.75 -0.98
CA VAL A 60 -15.41 20.19 0.27
C VAL A 60 -15.14 21.69 0.44
N PRO A 61 -16.17 22.56 0.43
CA PRO A 61 -16.01 23.99 0.63
C PRO A 61 -15.68 24.26 2.10
N ILE A 62 -14.71 25.13 2.33
CA ILE A 62 -14.30 25.55 3.67
C ILE A 62 -15.09 26.79 4.05
N VAL A 63 -15.91 26.68 5.09
CA VAL A 63 -16.55 27.81 5.74
C VAL A 63 -15.79 28.07 7.05
N TRP A 64 -15.27 29.27 7.23
CA TRP A 64 -14.41 29.61 8.38
C TRP A 64 -14.97 29.28 9.74
N ARG A 65 -16.29 29.40 9.94
CA ARG A 65 -16.95 29.02 11.19
C ARG A 65 -16.86 27.52 11.51
N ASP A 66 -16.58 26.69 10.50
CA ASP A 66 -16.54 25.22 10.62
C ASP A 66 -15.10 24.69 10.79
N VAL A 67 -14.10 25.59 10.71
CA VAL A 67 -12.69 25.27 10.88
C VAL A 67 -12.33 25.29 12.38
N ASP A 68 -11.57 24.28 12.81
CA ASP A 68 -11.03 24.26 14.16
C ASP A 68 -9.82 25.18 14.29
N HIS A 69 -10.03 26.37 14.88
CA HIS A 69 -8.99 27.39 15.01
C HIS A 69 -7.87 26.98 15.98
N GLU A 70 -8.15 26.17 17.00
CA GLU A 70 -7.12 25.67 17.91
C GLU A 70 -6.23 24.63 17.22
N TYR A 71 -6.84 23.78 16.39
CA TYR A 71 -6.10 22.86 15.55
C TYR A 71 -5.19 23.58 14.57
N LEU A 72 -5.68 24.64 13.90
CA LEU A 72 -4.87 25.48 13.02
C LEU A 72 -3.68 26.11 13.76
N LYS A 73 -3.91 26.66 14.95
CA LYS A 73 -2.84 27.24 15.78
C LYS A 73 -1.74 26.22 16.11
N SER A 74 -2.11 24.98 16.40
CA SER A 74 -1.16 23.91 16.72
C SER A 74 -0.25 23.51 15.56
N ARG A 75 -0.63 23.86 14.32
CA ARG A 75 0.10 23.56 13.09
C ARG A 75 0.97 24.71 12.56
N LEU A 76 0.82 25.92 13.14
CA LEU A 76 1.72 27.00 12.83
C LEU A 76 3.15 26.68 13.30
N PRO A 77 4.20 27.08 12.55
CA PRO A 77 5.58 26.81 12.94
C PRO A 77 5.88 27.35 14.33
N ASN A 78 6.57 26.58 15.17
CA ASN A 78 6.95 26.94 16.55
C ASN A 78 7.90 28.15 16.69
N TYR A 79 8.14 28.89 15.60
CA TYR A 79 9.09 30.00 15.52
C TYR A 79 8.44 31.35 15.21
N THR A 80 7.12 31.46 15.26
CA THR A 80 6.43 32.75 15.15
C THR A 80 6.42 33.47 16.47
N THR A 81 6.88 34.74 16.47
CA THR A 81 6.69 35.63 17.61
C THR A 81 5.20 35.89 17.84
N PRO A 82 4.75 36.29 19.06
CA PRO A 82 3.37 36.65 19.28
C PRO A 82 2.83 37.72 18.30
N GLU A 83 3.67 38.66 17.90
CA GLU A 83 3.30 39.71 16.94
C GLU A 83 3.14 39.14 15.52
N GLU A 84 4.04 38.27 15.07
CA GLU A 84 3.90 37.57 13.80
C GLU A 84 2.69 36.63 13.82
N TYR A 85 2.39 36.00 14.96
CA TYR A 85 1.20 35.19 15.14
C TYR A 85 -0.09 36.01 15.00
N TYR A 86 -0.16 37.19 15.65
CA TYR A 86 -1.33 38.07 15.55
C TYR A 86 -1.45 38.66 14.12
N SER A 87 -0.38 39.01 13.49
CA SER A 87 -0.36 39.45 12.09
C SER A 87 -0.78 38.34 11.13
N LEU A 88 -0.27 37.12 11.29
CA LEU A 88 -0.70 35.94 10.55
C LEU A 88 -2.18 35.60 10.81
N ARG A 89 -2.63 35.70 12.06
CA ARG A 89 -4.04 35.50 12.42
C ARG A 89 -4.94 36.49 11.70
N ASP A 90 -4.58 37.78 11.71
CA ASP A 90 -5.38 38.82 11.10
C ASP A 90 -5.34 38.75 9.56
N HIS A 91 -4.25 38.22 8.99
CA HIS A 91 -4.16 37.89 7.57
C HIS A 91 -4.90 36.58 7.21
N ILE A 92 -4.85 35.56 8.06
CA ILE A 92 -5.66 34.33 7.89
C ILE A 92 -7.16 34.68 7.94
N TYR A 93 -7.56 35.66 8.72
CA TYR A 93 -8.95 36.17 8.72
C TYR A 93 -9.28 37.08 7.52
N ALA A 94 -8.29 37.68 6.88
CA ALA A 94 -8.47 38.65 5.78
C ALA A 94 -8.28 38.06 4.40
N ASP A 95 -7.54 36.94 4.26
CA ASP A 95 -7.14 36.48 2.93
C ASP A 95 -7.04 34.95 2.84
N PHE A 96 -7.96 34.34 2.08
CA PHE A 96 -7.92 32.92 1.73
C PHE A 96 -6.67 32.51 0.93
N SER A 97 -5.83 33.47 0.55
CA SER A 97 -4.64 33.26 -0.29
C SER A 97 -3.56 32.36 0.33
N TYR A 98 -3.54 32.21 1.66
CA TYR A 98 -2.61 31.33 2.35
C TYR A 98 -2.96 29.84 2.29
N MET A 99 -4.19 29.47 1.95
CA MET A 99 -4.68 28.10 1.97
C MET A 99 -4.85 27.47 0.58
N ASN A 100 -4.33 28.06 -0.47
CA ASN A 100 -4.48 27.52 -1.83
C ASN A 100 -5.93 27.13 -2.17
N VAL A 101 -6.89 28.01 -1.82
CA VAL A 101 -8.32 27.79 -1.98
C VAL A 101 -8.76 28.36 -3.31
N ASN A 102 -9.51 27.61 -4.10
CA ASN A 102 -10.05 28.08 -5.36
C ASN A 102 -11.29 28.99 -5.17
N ASP A 103 -11.84 29.52 -6.28
CA ASP A 103 -13.00 30.45 -6.28
C ASP A 103 -14.26 29.84 -5.62
N LEU A 104 -14.32 28.53 -5.44
CA LEU A 104 -15.42 27.82 -4.78
C LEU A 104 -15.17 27.60 -3.27
N GLY A 105 -14.08 28.10 -2.73
CA GLY A 105 -13.71 27.91 -1.34
C GLY A 105 -13.13 26.51 -1.01
N CYS A 106 -12.70 25.76 -2.02
CA CYS A 106 -12.16 24.41 -1.85
C CYS A 106 -10.63 24.40 -1.99
N MET A 107 -9.94 23.58 -1.18
CA MET A 107 -8.51 23.37 -1.29
C MET A 107 -8.16 22.54 -2.52
N GLU A 108 -7.03 22.87 -3.15
CA GLU A 108 -6.51 22.07 -4.27
C GLU A 108 -5.53 21.01 -3.80
N PHE A 109 -5.57 19.84 -4.45
CA PHE A 109 -4.65 18.72 -4.24
C PHE A 109 -4.07 18.24 -5.56
N ALA A 110 -2.80 17.86 -5.56
CA ALA A 110 -2.16 17.22 -6.71
C ALA A 110 -2.71 15.79 -6.94
N GLY A 111 -3.19 15.16 -5.87
CA GLY A 111 -3.76 13.82 -5.91
C GLY A 111 -2.70 12.75 -6.17
N GLY A 112 -1.53 12.85 -5.52
CA GLY A 112 -0.42 11.90 -5.60
C GLY A 112 0.63 12.21 -4.55
N TYR A 113 1.93 12.10 -4.91
CA TYR A 113 3.05 12.38 -4.01
C TYR A 113 3.85 13.61 -4.52
N PRO A 114 3.34 14.83 -4.33
CA PRO A 114 4.00 16.05 -4.76
C PRO A 114 5.20 16.40 -3.87
N LYS A 115 6.00 17.39 -4.28
CA LYS A 115 7.15 17.87 -3.49
C LYS A 115 6.73 18.49 -2.15
N ASN A 116 5.56 19.13 -2.10
CA ASN A 116 4.94 19.72 -0.91
C ASN A 116 4.01 18.77 -0.15
N LEU A 117 4.30 17.46 -0.13
CA LEU A 117 3.44 16.42 0.43
C LEU A 117 3.00 16.69 1.87
N HIS A 118 3.89 17.25 2.72
CA HIS A 118 3.54 17.58 4.11
C HIS A 118 2.48 18.69 4.21
N GLU A 119 2.51 19.65 3.30
CA GLU A 119 1.48 20.69 3.20
C GLU A 119 0.13 20.06 2.80
N GLU A 120 0.12 19.18 1.79
CA GLU A 120 -1.11 18.47 1.40
C GLU A 120 -1.67 17.61 2.52
N ILE A 121 -0.84 16.93 3.31
CA ILE A 121 -1.27 16.18 4.51
C ILE A 121 -1.95 17.11 5.52
N ASN A 122 -1.38 18.29 5.78
CA ASN A 122 -1.97 19.26 6.67
C ASN A 122 -3.32 19.79 6.14
N ASN A 123 -3.39 20.15 4.87
CA ASN A 123 -4.62 20.61 4.22
C ASN A 123 -5.70 19.52 4.26
N TYR A 124 -5.33 18.27 3.96
CA TYR A 124 -6.22 17.12 4.06
C TYR A 124 -6.78 16.95 5.48
N SER A 125 -5.93 17.13 6.49
CA SER A 125 -6.31 17.05 7.90
C SER A 125 -7.27 18.17 8.33
N ILE A 126 -7.11 19.40 7.81
CA ILE A 126 -8.02 20.53 8.07
C ILE A 126 -9.41 20.22 7.53
N ILE A 127 -9.49 19.77 6.26
CA ILE A 127 -10.77 19.42 5.63
C ILE A 127 -11.42 18.22 6.33
N ALA A 128 -10.63 17.26 6.83
CA ALA A 128 -11.16 16.14 7.59
C ALA A 128 -11.94 16.59 8.83
N GLY A 129 -11.53 17.69 9.47
CA GLY A 129 -12.28 18.31 10.54
C GLY A 129 -13.63 18.88 10.12
N VAL A 130 -13.72 19.48 8.92
CA VAL A 130 -14.99 19.95 8.35
C VAL A 130 -15.90 18.76 8.03
N VAL A 131 -15.37 17.75 7.33
CA VAL A 131 -16.11 16.53 7.00
C VAL A 131 -16.62 15.82 8.24
N ALA A 132 -15.83 15.72 9.30
CA ALA A 132 -16.21 15.07 10.54
C ALA A 132 -17.39 15.76 11.25
N ARG A 133 -17.64 17.05 10.99
CA ARG A 133 -18.80 17.80 11.55
C ARG A 133 -20.06 17.65 10.70
N THR A 134 -19.92 17.37 9.41
CA THR A 134 -21.03 17.35 8.45
C THR A 134 -21.50 15.93 8.11
N GLU A 135 -20.61 14.94 8.18
CA GLU A 135 -20.93 13.55 7.88
C GLU A 135 -21.39 12.79 9.12
N GLU A 136 -22.32 11.87 8.92
CA GLU A 136 -22.76 10.93 9.95
C GLU A 136 -21.96 9.63 9.85
N PHE A 137 -21.27 9.25 10.93
CA PHE A 137 -20.53 8.01 11.01
C PHE A 137 -20.42 7.51 12.46
N ASP A 138 -20.06 6.25 12.64
CA ASP A 138 -19.90 5.60 13.93
C ASP A 138 -18.42 5.47 14.32
N ILE A 139 -17.55 5.24 13.34
CA ILE A 139 -16.12 4.95 13.52
C ILE A 139 -15.28 5.58 12.42
N ILE A 140 -14.06 5.98 12.76
CA ILE A 140 -13.07 6.54 11.86
C ILE A 140 -12.03 5.47 11.53
N HIS A 141 -11.64 5.35 10.24
CA HIS A 141 -10.58 4.47 9.80
C HIS A 141 -9.59 5.20 8.88
N SER A 142 -8.31 5.29 9.27
CA SER A 142 -7.27 5.98 8.49
C SER A 142 -6.23 4.99 7.93
N HIS A 143 -5.89 5.15 6.65
CA HIS A 143 -4.95 4.29 5.93
C HIS A 143 -3.59 4.96 5.75
N ASP A 144 -2.57 4.41 6.39
CA ASP A 144 -1.18 4.87 6.38
C ASP A 144 -0.96 6.29 6.94
N TRP A 145 0.29 6.63 7.17
CA TRP A 145 0.76 7.84 7.85
C TRP A 145 0.27 9.16 7.22
N LEU A 146 0.00 9.15 5.91
CA LEU A 146 -0.52 10.30 5.17
C LEU A 146 -1.89 10.77 5.69
N THR A 147 -2.68 9.84 6.23
CA THR A 147 -4.07 10.09 6.65
C THR A 147 -4.25 10.08 8.18
N TYR A 148 -3.24 9.69 8.95
CA TYR A 148 -3.34 9.67 10.41
C TYR A 148 -3.67 11.04 11.01
N PRO A 149 -3.06 12.17 10.55
CA PRO A 149 -3.45 13.49 11.05
C PRO A 149 -4.93 13.80 10.84
N ALA A 150 -5.52 13.39 9.70
CA ALA A 150 -6.95 13.55 9.42
C ALA A 150 -7.82 12.75 10.39
N GLY A 151 -7.48 11.48 10.62
CA GLY A 151 -8.20 10.64 11.58
C GLY A 151 -8.13 11.15 13.01
N ILE A 152 -6.96 11.63 13.44
CA ILE A 152 -6.78 12.23 14.77
C ILE A 152 -7.67 13.48 14.93
N HIS A 153 -7.65 14.37 13.93
CA HIS A 153 -8.45 15.58 13.95
C HIS A 153 -9.96 15.28 13.98
N ALA A 154 -10.42 14.34 13.16
CA ALA A 154 -11.80 13.88 13.16
C ALA A 154 -12.21 13.29 14.53
N LYS A 155 -11.33 12.49 15.16
CA LYS A 155 -11.54 11.96 16.52
C LYS A 155 -11.64 13.07 17.56
N GLN A 156 -10.75 14.06 17.50
CA GLN A 156 -10.76 15.20 18.44
C GLN A 156 -12.05 16.01 18.37
N ILE A 157 -12.60 16.22 17.17
CA ILE A 157 -13.83 16.96 16.96
C ILE A 157 -15.07 16.19 17.44
N THR A 158 -15.12 14.88 17.17
CA THR A 158 -16.36 14.11 17.36
C THR A 158 -16.38 13.21 18.57
N GLY A 159 -15.22 12.95 19.18
CA GLY A 159 -15.07 11.96 20.24
C GLY A 159 -15.23 10.50 19.77
N LYS A 160 -15.44 10.25 18.48
CA LYS A 160 -15.65 8.90 17.92
C LYS A 160 -14.34 8.11 17.83
N PRO A 161 -14.41 6.77 17.92
CA PRO A 161 -13.22 5.94 17.91
C PRO A 161 -12.48 6.01 16.57
N LEU A 162 -11.14 5.96 16.66
CA LEU A 162 -10.20 5.93 15.54
C LEU A 162 -9.53 4.58 15.46
N VAL A 163 -9.67 3.90 14.35
CA VAL A 163 -8.80 2.79 13.96
C VAL A 163 -7.87 3.24 12.84
N ILE A 164 -6.66 2.71 12.84
CA ILE A 164 -5.69 2.98 11.78
C ILE A 164 -5.23 1.68 11.13
N HIS A 165 -4.83 1.76 9.85
CA HIS A 165 -4.29 0.66 9.09
C HIS A 165 -2.87 0.97 8.67
N VAL A 166 -1.93 0.14 9.09
CA VAL A 166 -0.51 0.23 8.77
C VAL A 166 -0.23 -0.68 7.58
N HIS A 167 -0.10 -0.08 6.39
CA HIS A 167 0.27 -0.81 5.16
C HIS A 167 1.78 -0.96 5.00
N ALA A 168 2.54 0.00 5.51
CA ALA A 168 3.99 -0.04 5.61
C ALA A 168 4.45 0.98 6.66
N THR A 169 5.62 0.76 7.24
CA THR A 169 6.27 1.73 8.12
C THR A 169 7.48 2.36 7.42
N ASP A 170 7.99 3.46 7.98
CA ASP A 170 9.20 4.06 7.45
C ASP A 170 10.43 3.15 7.66
N PHE A 171 10.41 2.23 8.62
CA PHE A 171 11.42 1.19 8.77
C PHE A 171 11.53 0.30 7.52
N ASP A 172 10.40 -0.04 6.90
CA ASP A 172 10.37 -0.84 5.67
C ASP A 172 10.94 -0.06 4.49
N ARG A 173 10.57 1.23 4.36
CA ARG A 173 10.96 2.09 3.22
C ARG A 173 12.44 2.48 3.26
N SER A 174 13.02 2.61 4.46
CA SER A 174 14.36 3.17 4.69
C SER A 174 15.42 2.14 5.10
N ARG A 175 15.11 0.84 5.09
CA ARG A 175 15.95 -0.22 5.68
C ARG A 175 16.40 0.11 7.11
N GLY A 176 15.52 0.72 7.89
CA GLY A 176 15.78 1.06 9.30
C GLY A 176 16.41 2.44 9.55
N ASN A 177 16.77 3.19 8.51
CA ASN A 177 17.23 4.58 8.62
C ASN A 177 16.05 5.54 8.50
N VAL A 178 15.18 5.53 9.50
CA VAL A 178 13.88 6.21 9.47
C VAL A 178 14.00 7.74 9.39
N ASN A 179 13.10 8.35 8.62
CA ASN A 179 12.90 9.80 8.60
C ASN A 179 12.22 10.23 9.91
N PRO A 180 12.84 11.10 10.74
CA PRO A 180 12.28 11.47 12.03
C PRO A 180 10.88 12.09 11.95
N THR A 181 10.59 12.86 10.90
CA THR A 181 9.28 13.49 10.72
C THR A 181 8.19 12.45 10.41
N VAL A 182 8.48 11.52 9.49
CA VAL A 182 7.55 10.43 9.16
C VAL A 182 7.32 9.55 10.37
N TYR A 183 8.39 9.16 11.09
CA TYR A 183 8.29 8.38 12.33
C TYR A 183 7.40 9.08 13.37
N ALA A 184 7.55 10.40 13.53
CA ALA A 184 6.74 11.17 14.49
C ALA A 184 5.26 11.16 14.11
N ILE A 185 4.92 11.29 12.83
CA ILE A 185 3.54 11.22 12.34
C ILE A 185 2.97 9.80 12.53
N GLU A 186 3.72 8.77 12.14
CA GLU A 186 3.33 7.36 12.33
C GLU A 186 3.06 7.06 13.80
N LYS A 187 4.02 7.43 14.67
CA LYS A 187 3.88 7.22 16.12
C LYS A 187 2.69 7.96 16.71
N ASN A 188 2.50 9.24 16.35
CA ASN A 188 1.36 10.02 16.82
C ASN A 188 0.03 9.39 16.38
N GLY A 189 -0.06 8.91 15.14
CA GLY A 189 -1.23 8.16 14.65
C GLY A 189 -1.51 6.92 15.49
N MET A 190 -0.47 6.13 15.71
CA MET A 190 -0.56 4.90 16.51
C MET A 190 -0.92 5.17 17.97
N ASP A 191 -0.37 6.22 18.59
CA ASP A 191 -0.65 6.57 19.99
C ASP A 191 -2.12 6.99 20.19
N ASN A 192 -2.71 7.72 19.24
CA ASN A 192 -4.08 8.21 19.29
C ASN A 192 -5.13 7.20 18.82
N ALA A 193 -4.74 6.12 18.17
CA ALA A 193 -5.65 5.10 17.69
C ALA A 193 -6.19 4.22 18.84
N ASP A 194 -7.46 3.87 18.76
CA ASP A 194 -8.10 2.91 19.66
C ASP A 194 -7.79 1.46 19.24
N HIS A 195 -7.55 1.25 17.93
CA HIS A 195 -7.08 -0.01 17.40
C HIS A 195 -6.18 0.19 16.17
N ILE A 196 -5.24 -0.73 15.97
CA ILE A 196 -4.26 -0.70 14.88
C ILE A 196 -4.34 -2.01 14.11
N PHE A 197 -4.66 -1.92 12.82
CA PHE A 197 -4.50 -3.03 11.89
C PHE A 197 -3.11 -2.99 11.27
N CYS A 198 -2.45 -4.14 11.19
CA CYS A 198 -1.18 -4.33 10.49
C CYS A 198 -1.36 -5.39 9.41
N VAL A 199 -0.81 -5.15 8.22
CA VAL A 199 -0.99 -6.06 7.06
C VAL A 199 -0.31 -7.41 7.22
N SER A 200 0.52 -7.59 8.26
CA SER A 200 1.23 -8.84 8.58
C SER A 200 1.64 -8.89 10.04
N GLU A 201 2.02 -10.07 10.52
CA GLU A 201 2.65 -10.21 11.84
C GLU A 201 4.02 -9.54 11.87
N LEU A 202 4.77 -9.58 10.76
CA LEU A 202 6.03 -8.83 10.59
C LEU A 202 5.83 -7.33 10.88
N THR A 203 4.83 -6.70 10.26
CA THR A 203 4.48 -5.30 10.50
C THR A 203 3.96 -5.10 11.93
N ARG A 204 3.16 -6.03 12.44
CA ARG A 204 2.66 -5.98 13.82
C ARG A 204 3.81 -5.96 14.84
N GLN A 205 4.81 -6.81 14.68
CA GLN A 205 5.99 -6.82 15.55
C GLN A 205 6.79 -5.51 15.45
N THR A 206 6.91 -4.93 14.26
CA THR A 206 7.50 -3.59 14.08
C THR A 206 6.73 -2.53 14.84
N VAL A 207 5.40 -2.52 14.75
CA VAL A 207 4.53 -1.57 15.46
C VAL A 207 4.65 -1.72 16.99
N ILE A 208 4.67 -2.94 17.50
CA ILE A 208 4.83 -3.19 18.94
C ILE A 208 6.21 -2.76 19.43
N HIS A 209 7.28 -3.19 18.76
CA HIS A 209 8.64 -3.02 19.28
C HIS A 209 9.28 -1.68 18.92
N LYS A 210 9.02 -1.15 17.73
CA LYS A 210 9.64 0.11 17.24
C LYS A 210 8.83 1.34 17.55
N TYR A 211 7.49 1.23 17.59
CA TYR A 211 6.60 2.32 17.93
C TYR A 211 6.04 2.20 19.35
N HIS A 212 6.44 1.16 20.09
CA HIS A 212 6.08 0.93 21.50
C HIS A 212 4.57 0.87 21.73
N GLN A 213 3.84 0.20 20.83
CA GLN A 213 2.41 0.05 20.96
C GLN A 213 2.04 -1.17 21.80
N HIS A 214 0.97 -1.05 22.59
CA HIS A 214 0.51 -2.16 23.42
C HIS A 214 -0.09 -3.28 22.54
N PRO A 215 0.33 -4.56 22.71
CA PRO A 215 -0.09 -5.66 21.84
C PRO A 215 -1.60 -5.86 21.75
N SER A 216 -2.37 -5.50 22.81
CA SER A 216 -3.83 -5.69 22.85
C SER A 216 -4.61 -4.82 21.87
N LYS A 217 -4.04 -3.67 21.44
CA LYS A 217 -4.67 -2.80 20.44
C LYS A 217 -4.15 -3.01 19.02
N VAL A 218 -3.25 -3.99 18.79
CA VAL A 218 -2.65 -4.24 17.49
C VAL A 218 -3.04 -5.61 16.98
N SER A 219 -3.69 -5.67 15.83
CA SER A 219 -4.10 -6.91 15.18
C SER A 219 -3.50 -7.06 13.79
N THR A 220 -3.21 -8.29 13.40
CA THR A 220 -2.82 -8.63 12.04
C THR A 220 -4.06 -8.80 11.16
N LEU A 221 -4.09 -8.10 10.04
CA LEU A 221 -5.08 -8.20 8.98
C LEU A 221 -4.36 -8.36 7.64
N HIS A 222 -4.16 -9.59 7.21
CA HIS A 222 -3.50 -9.87 5.93
C HIS A 222 -4.30 -9.33 4.76
N ASN A 223 -3.60 -8.78 3.77
CA ASN A 223 -4.19 -8.44 2.48
C ASN A 223 -4.63 -9.71 1.75
N ALA A 224 -5.44 -9.53 0.73
CA ALA A 224 -6.01 -10.61 -0.06
C ALA A 224 -5.95 -10.26 -1.56
N VAL A 225 -6.59 -11.08 -2.38
CA VAL A 225 -6.75 -10.81 -3.81
C VAL A 225 -8.23 -10.72 -4.19
N THR A 226 -8.47 -9.99 -5.26
CA THR A 226 -9.78 -9.96 -5.92
C THR A 226 -9.84 -11.10 -6.94
N PRO A 227 -10.95 -11.84 -7.05
CA PRO A 227 -11.13 -12.81 -8.12
C PRO A 227 -10.90 -12.15 -9.49
N LEU A 228 -10.19 -12.85 -10.37
CA LEU A 228 -9.87 -12.35 -11.70
C LEU A 228 -11.12 -12.39 -12.59
N GLU A 229 -11.31 -11.33 -13.37
CA GLU A 229 -12.33 -11.27 -14.41
C GLU A 229 -12.03 -12.24 -15.55
N GLN A 230 -13.06 -12.71 -16.27
CA GLN A 230 -12.91 -13.67 -17.35
C GLN A 230 -11.97 -13.17 -18.46
N GLU A 231 -12.00 -11.87 -18.76
CA GLU A 231 -11.09 -11.25 -19.74
C GLU A 231 -9.61 -11.44 -19.39
N ILE A 232 -9.28 -11.44 -18.09
CA ILE A 232 -7.92 -11.66 -17.60
C ILE A 232 -7.55 -13.14 -17.69
N LEU A 233 -8.47 -14.02 -17.35
CA LEU A 233 -8.27 -15.48 -17.43
C LEU A 233 -8.04 -15.96 -18.87
N ASP A 234 -8.70 -15.33 -19.84
CA ASP A 234 -8.62 -15.63 -21.27
C ASP A 234 -7.36 -15.08 -21.97
N ILE A 235 -6.49 -14.38 -21.23
CA ILE A 235 -5.22 -13.87 -21.80
C ILE A 235 -4.38 -15.04 -22.36
N VAL A 236 -4.06 -14.94 -23.64
CA VAL A 236 -3.13 -15.85 -24.31
C VAL A 236 -1.71 -15.27 -24.21
N PRO A 237 -0.78 -15.97 -23.52
CA PRO A 237 0.57 -15.45 -23.33
C PRO A 237 1.36 -15.45 -24.64
N LYS A 238 2.10 -14.37 -24.88
CA LYS A 238 3.08 -14.29 -25.97
C LYS A 238 4.43 -14.79 -25.47
N LYS A 239 4.74 -16.07 -25.71
CA LYS A 239 6.01 -16.70 -25.33
C LYS A 239 6.85 -17.05 -26.56
N ILE A 240 8.17 -16.97 -26.43
CA ILE A 240 9.11 -17.52 -27.38
C ILE A 240 9.18 -19.04 -27.12
N PRO A 241 8.89 -19.90 -28.11
CA PRO A 241 8.92 -21.35 -27.91
C PRO A 241 10.28 -21.83 -27.37
N GLY A 242 10.25 -22.63 -26.33
CA GLY A 242 11.45 -23.21 -25.69
C GLY A 242 12.23 -22.25 -24.78
N GLU A 243 11.81 -20.97 -24.63
CA GLU A 243 12.42 -20.02 -23.70
C GLU A 243 11.60 -19.93 -22.42
N LYS A 244 12.27 -19.94 -21.26
CA LYS A 244 11.67 -19.73 -19.97
C LYS A 244 11.79 -18.28 -19.55
N VAL A 245 10.78 -17.76 -18.83
CA VAL A 245 10.75 -16.36 -18.38
C VAL A 245 10.64 -16.29 -16.85
N VAL A 246 11.58 -15.59 -16.22
CA VAL A 246 11.56 -15.28 -14.78
C VAL A 246 11.29 -13.81 -14.60
N THR A 247 10.27 -13.47 -13.84
CA THR A 247 9.77 -12.09 -13.71
C THR A 247 9.89 -11.58 -12.28
N PHE A 248 10.50 -10.40 -12.17
CA PHE A 248 10.41 -9.49 -11.04
C PHE A 248 9.39 -8.39 -11.39
N LEU A 249 8.43 -8.11 -10.49
CA LEU A 249 7.45 -7.05 -10.65
C LEU A 249 7.37 -6.21 -9.38
N GLY A 250 7.61 -4.90 -9.49
CA GLY A 250 7.49 -3.98 -8.36
C GLY A 250 8.26 -2.70 -8.56
N ARG A 251 8.26 -1.85 -7.52
CA ARG A 251 9.12 -0.66 -7.52
C ARG A 251 10.58 -1.09 -7.53
N ILE A 252 11.39 -0.46 -8.38
CA ILE A 252 12.82 -0.77 -8.48
C ILE A 252 13.56 0.12 -7.48
N THR A 253 13.44 -0.25 -6.22
CA THR A 253 13.97 0.47 -5.05
C THR A 253 14.71 -0.49 -4.13
N MET A 254 15.50 0.05 -3.24
CA MET A 254 16.30 -0.69 -2.27
C MET A 254 15.46 -1.65 -1.40
N GLN A 255 14.22 -1.27 -1.08
CA GLN A 255 13.27 -2.10 -0.33
C GLN A 255 12.95 -3.43 -1.03
N LYS A 256 12.83 -3.40 -2.37
CA LYS A 256 12.42 -4.55 -3.17
C LYS A 256 13.56 -5.46 -3.59
N GLY A 257 14.82 -5.07 -3.33
CA GLY A 257 16.02 -5.89 -3.55
C GLY A 257 16.27 -6.29 -5.01
N PRO A 258 16.13 -5.39 -6.01
CA PRO A 258 16.30 -5.73 -7.41
C PRO A 258 17.73 -6.20 -7.73
N GLU A 259 18.73 -5.76 -6.95
CA GLU A 259 20.12 -6.22 -7.08
C GLU A 259 20.26 -7.73 -6.83
N TYR A 260 19.53 -8.30 -5.89
CA TYR A 260 19.56 -9.73 -5.59
C TYR A 260 18.97 -10.56 -6.73
N PHE A 261 17.93 -10.02 -7.40
CA PHE A 261 17.39 -10.64 -8.61
C PHE A 261 18.42 -10.70 -9.75
N VAL A 262 19.16 -9.61 -9.99
CA VAL A 262 20.21 -9.59 -11.03
C VAL A 262 21.34 -10.58 -10.70
N GLU A 263 21.78 -10.64 -9.45
CA GLU A 263 22.82 -11.58 -9.03
C GLU A 263 22.36 -13.05 -9.16
N ALA A 264 21.12 -13.34 -8.73
CA ALA A 264 20.55 -14.68 -8.91
C ALA A 264 20.45 -15.07 -10.41
N ALA A 265 20.02 -14.13 -11.27
CA ALA A 265 19.97 -14.34 -12.71
C ALA A 265 21.36 -14.65 -13.31
N ALA A 266 22.39 -13.94 -12.86
CA ALA A 266 23.76 -14.22 -13.29
C ALA A 266 24.23 -15.63 -12.89
N GLN A 267 23.83 -16.13 -11.72
CA GLN A 267 24.13 -17.50 -11.30
C GLN A 267 23.34 -18.53 -12.13
N VAL A 268 22.06 -18.30 -12.36
CA VAL A 268 21.20 -19.18 -13.18
C VAL A 268 21.77 -19.33 -14.58
N LEU A 269 22.21 -18.25 -15.23
CA LEU A 269 22.72 -18.23 -16.60
C LEU A 269 24.06 -18.98 -16.78
N LYS A 270 24.75 -19.32 -15.69
CA LYS A 270 25.92 -20.24 -15.74
C LYS A 270 25.49 -21.67 -16.11
N LYS A 271 24.30 -22.09 -15.63
CA LYS A 271 23.76 -23.45 -15.79
C LYS A 271 22.72 -23.56 -16.90
N THR A 272 21.79 -22.60 -16.99
CA THR A 272 20.61 -22.64 -17.87
C THR A 272 20.67 -21.51 -18.91
N LYS A 273 20.62 -21.88 -20.21
CA LYS A 273 20.82 -20.91 -21.34
C LYS A 273 19.50 -20.39 -21.94
N ASN A 274 18.45 -21.23 -22.00
CA ASN A 274 17.16 -20.87 -22.60
C ASN A 274 16.22 -20.23 -21.59
N ILE A 275 16.71 -19.17 -20.95
CA ILE A 275 15.99 -18.44 -19.94
C ILE A 275 16.19 -16.93 -20.12
N ARG A 276 15.15 -16.16 -19.90
CA ARG A 276 15.12 -14.71 -19.93
C ARG A 276 14.61 -14.17 -18.62
N PHE A 277 15.11 -13.01 -18.23
CA PHE A 277 14.73 -12.30 -17.03
C PHE A 277 14.00 -11.01 -17.38
N CYS A 278 12.86 -10.77 -16.73
CA CYS A 278 12.06 -9.56 -16.89
C CYS A 278 12.05 -8.79 -15.57
N MET A 279 12.53 -7.55 -15.59
CA MET A 279 12.44 -6.64 -14.43
C MET A 279 11.46 -5.52 -14.77
N ALA A 280 10.21 -5.69 -14.31
CA ALA A 280 9.12 -4.76 -14.57
C ALA A 280 8.88 -3.82 -13.39
N GLY A 281 8.77 -2.54 -13.69
CA GLY A 281 8.54 -1.49 -12.72
C GLY A 281 9.32 -0.22 -13.02
N SER A 282 9.31 0.68 -12.07
CA SER A 282 10.10 1.92 -12.09
C SER A 282 10.63 2.22 -10.68
N GLY A 283 11.66 3.02 -10.58
CA GLY A 283 12.26 3.41 -9.30
C GLY A 283 13.64 4.02 -9.47
N ASP A 284 14.17 4.51 -8.36
CA ASP A 284 15.47 5.20 -8.28
C ASP A 284 16.66 4.30 -8.65
N MET A 285 16.54 2.99 -8.43
CA MET A 285 17.60 2.03 -8.77
C MET A 285 17.57 1.52 -10.21
N MET A 286 16.64 1.93 -11.09
CA MET A 286 16.53 1.40 -12.45
C MET A 286 17.84 1.52 -13.23
N ASN A 287 18.48 2.69 -13.24
CA ASN A 287 19.73 2.90 -13.96
C ASN A 287 20.87 2.05 -13.41
N ASP A 288 20.90 1.84 -12.10
CA ASP A 288 21.94 1.01 -11.49
C ASP A 288 21.74 -0.47 -11.79
N MET A 289 20.48 -0.94 -11.89
CA MET A 289 20.20 -2.31 -12.34
C MET A 289 20.59 -2.54 -13.78
N ILE A 290 20.33 -1.60 -14.67
CA ILE A 290 20.78 -1.68 -16.08
C ILE A 290 22.31 -1.78 -16.15
N LYS A 291 23.03 -0.95 -15.38
CA LYS A 291 24.50 -1.02 -15.28
C LYS A 291 24.98 -2.36 -14.72
N LEU A 292 24.34 -2.84 -13.63
CA LEU A 292 24.69 -4.11 -13.01
C LEU A 292 24.52 -5.28 -13.98
N VAL A 293 23.42 -5.34 -14.71
CA VAL A 293 23.15 -6.34 -15.74
C VAL A 293 24.24 -6.33 -16.84
N ALA A 294 24.66 -5.14 -17.29
CA ALA A 294 25.76 -4.98 -18.25
C ALA A 294 27.10 -5.45 -17.66
N GLN A 295 27.41 -5.09 -16.43
CA GLN A 295 28.62 -5.52 -15.72
C GLN A 295 28.70 -7.05 -15.55
N ARG A 296 27.55 -7.71 -15.35
CA ARG A 296 27.47 -9.19 -15.28
C ARG A 296 27.53 -9.88 -16.65
N GLY A 297 27.49 -9.10 -17.75
CA GLY A 297 27.54 -9.64 -19.12
C GLY A 297 26.29 -10.43 -19.53
N ILE A 298 25.13 -10.08 -18.99
CA ILE A 298 23.85 -10.79 -19.19
C ILE A 298 22.77 -9.92 -19.84
N ALA A 299 23.14 -8.79 -20.44
CA ALA A 299 22.19 -7.81 -20.97
C ALA A 299 21.29 -8.38 -22.09
N ASP A 300 21.77 -9.34 -22.87
CA ASP A 300 21.02 -10.04 -23.93
C ASP A 300 19.90 -10.94 -23.37
N ARG A 301 19.93 -11.23 -22.08
CA ARG A 301 18.96 -12.07 -21.35
C ARG A 301 18.03 -11.30 -20.45
N PHE A 302 18.20 -9.98 -20.34
CA PHE A 302 17.33 -9.11 -19.55
C PHE A 302 16.40 -8.27 -20.39
N HIS A 303 15.15 -8.11 -19.89
CA HIS A 303 14.15 -7.22 -20.43
C HIS A 303 13.65 -6.27 -19.34
N PHE A 304 13.60 -4.96 -19.67
CA PHE A 304 13.11 -3.90 -18.79
C PHE A 304 11.90 -3.22 -19.43
N PRO A 305 10.67 -3.73 -19.25
CA PRO A 305 9.47 -3.17 -19.89
C PRO A 305 9.02 -1.84 -19.30
N GLY A 306 9.63 -1.39 -18.19
CA GLY A 306 9.20 -0.22 -17.45
C GLY A 306 7.98 -0.50 -16.57
N PHE A 307 7.29 0.56 -16.17
CA PHE A 307 6.10 0.46 -15.33
C PHE A 307 4.93 -0.18 -16.10
N GLN A 308 4.32 -1.20 -15.52
CA GLN A 308 3.17 -1.91 -16.06
C GLN A 308 1.93 -1.62 -15.22
N LYS A 309 0.76 -1.53 -15.85
CA LYS A 309 -0.52 -1.27 -15.17
C LYS A 309 -1.68 -2.05 -15.75
N GLY A 310 -2.67 -2.34 -14.93
CA GLY A 310 -3.90 -3.01 -15.32
C GLY A 310 -3.61 -4.34 -16.04
N LYS A 311 -4.24 -4.56 -17.20
CA LYS A 311 -4.10 -5.79 -18.00
C LYS A 311 -2.66 -6.15 -18.36
N GLN A 312 -1.77 -5.16 -18.56
CA GLN A 312 -0.36 -5.40 -18.89
C GLN A 312 0.37 -6.21 -17.82
N VAL A 313 0.03 -6.02 -16.54
CA VAL A 313 0.58 -6.81 -15.42
C VAL A 313 0.23 -8.28 -15.59
N TYR A 314 -1.03 -8.58 -15.87
CA TYR A 314 -1.51 -9.96 -16.04
C TYR A 314 -0.97 -10.62 -17.32
N GLU A 315 -0.86 -9.86 -18.43
CA GLU A 315 -0.23 -10.33 -19.67
C GLU A 315 1.22 -10.76 -19.43
N MET A 316 1.97 -9.96 -18.68
CA MET A 316 3.35 -10.24 -18.33
C MET A 316 3.46 -11.44 -17.38
N LEU A 317 2.63 -11.50 -16.32
CA LEU A 317 2.61 -12.63 -15.40
C LEU A 317 2.24 -13.91 -16.14
N LYS A 318 1.22 -13.90 -17.01
CA LYS A 318 0.81 -15.07 -17.82
C LYS A 318 1.91 -15.55 -18.75
N ALA A 319 2.79 -14.64 -19.19
CA ALA A 319 3.96 -15.01 -20.01
C ALA A 319 5.14 -15.55 -19.17
N SER A 320 5.09 -15.45 -17.86
CA SER A 320 6.16 -15.87 -16.94
C SER A 320 6.06 -17.37 -16.62
N ASP A 321 7.21 -17.99 -16.38
CA ASP A 321 7.32 -19.36 -15.85
C ASP A 321 7.63 -19.35 -14.34
N VAL A 322 8.28 -18.30 -13.85
CA VAL A 322 8.60 -18.10 -12.44
C VAL A 322 8.43 -16.62 -12.10
N TYR A 323 7.80 -16.35 -10.98
CA TYR A 323 7.78 -15.04 -10.35
C TYR A 323 8.75 -15.00 -9.17
N ILE A 324 9.49 -13.89 -9.00
CA ILE A 324 10.41 -13.73 -7.86
C ILE A 324 10.24 -12.38 -7.18
N MET A 325 10.20 -12.39 -5.84
CA MET A 325 10.15 -11.21 -4.99
C MET A 325 11.24 -11.29 -3.91
N PRO A 326 12.46 -10.79 -4.19
CA PRO A 326 13.60 -10.84 -3.28
C PRO A 326 13.63 -9.61 -2.35
N SER A 327 12.49 -9.19 -1.85
CA SER A 327 12.37 -7.97 -1.04
C SER A 327 13.15 -8.06 0.27
N VAL A 328 13.87 -6.99 0.61
CA VAL A 328 14.62 -6.85 1.86
C VAL A 328 13.67 -6.68 3.05
N SER A 329 12.60 -5.93 2.84
CA SER A 329 11.49 -5.76 3.79
C SER A 329 10.21 -5.56 3.00
N GLU A 330 9.29 -6.50 3.11
CA GLU A 330 7.99 -6.43 2.44
C GLU A 330 6.89 -6.53 3.48
N PRO A 331 6.17 -5.44 3.77
CA PRO A 331 5.11 -5.47 4.78
C PRO A 331 4.08 -6.55 4.55
N PHE A 332 3.67 -6.75 3.28
CA PHE A 332 2.84 -7.89 2.91
C PHE A 332 3.31 -8.52 1.58
N GLY A 333 3.12 -7.85 0.44
CA GLY A 333 3.43 -8.35 -0.90
C GLY A 333 2.19 -8.96 -1.58
N ILE A 334 1.43 -8.15 -2.32
CA ILE A 334 0.26 -8.61 -3.09
C ILE A 334 0.70 -9.28 -4.39
N SER A 335 1.76 -8.81 -5.02
CA SER A 335 2.21 -9.30 -6.34
C SER A 335 2.55 -10.79 -6.43
N PRO A 336 3.04 -11.49 -5.38
CA PRO A 336 3.13 -12.96 -5.42
C PRO A 336 1.77 -13.63 -5.53
N LEU A 337 0.75 -13.08 -4.85
CA LEU A 337 -0.61 -13.61 -4.91
C LEU A 337 -1.20 -13.41 -6.31
N GLU A 338 -0.97 -12.25 -6.94
CA GLU A 338 -1.37 -12.00 -8.34
C GLU A 338 -0.68 -12.96 -9.31
N ALA A 339 0.61 -13.26 -9.09
CA ALA A 339 1.34 -14.25 -9.88
C ALA A 339 0.75 -15.66 -9.71
N MET A 340 0.44 -16.06 -8.47
CA MET A 340 -0.21 -17.35 -8.18
C MET A 340 -1.60 -17.46 -8.81
N GLN A 341 -2.40 -16.37 -8.84
CA GLN A 341 -3.70 -16.34 -9.55
C GLN A 341 -3.55 -16.58 -11.05
N MET A 342 -2.43 -16.16 -11.63
CA MET A 342 -2.10 -16.43 -13.04
C MET A 342 -1.48 -17.82 -13.26
N GLY A 343 -1.38 -18.63 -12.22
CA GLY A 343 -0.79 -19.97 -12.26
C GLY A 343 0.73 -19.93 -12.41
N VAL A 344 1.41 -18.94 -11.84
CA VAL A 344 2.87 -18.77 -11.92
C VAL A 344 3.51 -19.15 -10.60
N PRO A 345 4.36 -20.20 -10.55
CA PRO A 345 5.15 -20.54 -9.36
C PRO A 345 5.97 -19.36 -8.86
N SER A 346 5.92 -19.13 -7.55
CA SER A 346 6.51 -17.95 -6.94
C SER A 346 7.64 -18.29 -5.99
N ILE A 347 8.73 -17.49 -6.05
CA ILE A 347 9.84 -17.48 -5.09
C ILE A 347 9.76 -16.17 -4.35
N ILE A 348 9.68 -16.21 -3.01
CA ILE A 348 9.51 -15.01 -2.20
C ILE A 348 10.56 -14.93 -1.09
N SER A 349 10.86 -13.71 -0.68
CA SER A 349 11.68 -13.46 0.50
C SER A 349 10.94 -13.90 1.77
N LYS A 350 11.64 -14.56 2.70
CA LYS A 350 11.16 -14.84 4.06
C LYS A 350 10.85 -13.54 4.83
N GLN A 351 11.46 -12.43 4.42
CA GLN A 351 11.29 -11.10 5.00
C GLN A 351 10.08 -10.36 4.39
N SER A 352 9.01 -11.11 4.11
CA SER A 352 7.75 -10.59 3.57
C SER A 352 6.54 -11.11 4.34
N GLY A 353 5.54 -10.24 4.52
CA GLY A 353 4.32 -10.61 5.26
C GLY A 353 3.51 -11.70 4.58
N CYS A 354 3.50 -11.79 3.24
CA CYS A 354 2.82 -12.88 2.54
C CYS A 354 3.46 -14.24 2.80
N ALA A 355 4.75 -14.30 3.20
CA ALA A 355 5.41 -15.54 3.58
C ALA A 355 4.79 -16.19 4.83
N GLU A 356 4.04 -15.43 5.63
CA GLU A 356 3.35 -15.95 6.82
C GLU A 356 2.19 -16.87 6.45
N ILE A 357 1.53 -16.62 5.32
CA ILE A 357 0.29 -17.28 4.93
C ILE A 357 0.40 -18.17 3.69
N LEU A 358 1.43 -17.95 2.85
CA LEU A 358 1.63 -18.75 1.65
C LEU A 358 2.47 -20.00 1.97
N SER A 359 1.98 -21.17 1.63
CA SER A 359 2.66 -22.47 1.81
C SER A 359 3.21 -23.01 0.49
N ASN A 360 2.53 -22.74 -0.63
CA ASN A 360 2.86 -23.29 -1.94
C ASN A 360 3.73 -22.31 -2.76
N VAL A 361 4.76 -21.79 -2.12
CA VAL A 361 5.81 -20.92 -2.68
C VAL A 361 7.17 -21.35 -2.15
N ILE A 362 8.23 -21.06 -2.89
CA ILE A 362 9.58 -21.25 -2.35
C ILE A 362 9.99 -20.00 -1.58
N LYS A 363 10.42 -20.18 -0.33
CA LYS A 363 10.85 -19.10 0.57
C LYS A 363 12.35 -19.11 0.73
N THR A 364 13.02 -18.03 0.34
CA THR A 364 14.46 -17.84 0.49
C THR A 364 14.77 -16.61 1.36
N ASP A 365 15.94 -16.52 1.95
CA ASP A 365 16.39 -15.26 2.47
C ASP A 365 16.82 -14.36 1.30
N TYR A 366 16.52 -13.03 1.35
CA TYR A 366 16.77 -12.13 0.22
C TYR A 366 18.27 -12.03 -0.15
N TRP A 367 19.18 -12.30 0.80
CA TRP A 367 20.64 -12.28 0.59
C TRP A 367 21.20 -13.61 0.08
N ASP A 368 20.41 -14.68 0.12
CA ASP A 368 20.85 -16.02 -0.31
C ASP A 368 20.66 -16.21 -1.83
N ILE A 369 21.62 -15.66 -2.56
CA ILE A 369 21.64 -15.66 -4.02
C ILE A 369 21.65 -17.09 -4.57
N ASP A 370 22.40 -18.00 -3.91
CA ASP A 370 22.55 -19.37 -4.39
C ASP A 370 21.24 -20.14 -4.20
N ALA A 371 20.55 -20.00 -3.06
CA ALA A 371 19.24 -20.60 -2.83
C ALA A 371 18.19 -20.07 -3.85
N MET A 372 18.21 -18.75 -4.16
CA MET A 372 17.31 -18.19 -5.18
C MET A 372 17.62 -18.76 -6.57
N ALA A 373 18.89 -18.84 -6.95
CA ALA A 373 19.30 -19.38 -8.23
C ALA A 373 18.94 -20.87 -8.38
N ASP A 374 19.15 -21.66 -7.32
CA ASP A 374 18.79 -23.08 -7.32
C ASP A 374 17.27 -23.29 -7.34
N ALA A 375 16.49 -22.45 -6.65
CA ALA A 375 15.02 -22.47 -6.73
C ALA A 375 14.53 -22.17 -8.16
N ILE A 376 15.06 -21.13 -8.82
CA ILE A 376 14.73 -20.82 -10.22
C ILE A 376 15.07 -22.01 -11.11
N ASN A 377 16.32 -22.54 -11.04
CA ASN A 377 16.75 -23.67 -11.85
C ASN A 377 15.88 -24.90 -11.62
N SER A 378 15.48 -25.17 -10.39
CA SER A 378 14.63 -26.34 -10.03
C SER A 378 13.25 -26.21 -10.66
N ILE A 379 12.59 -25.05 -10.55
CA ILE A 379 11.26 -24.87 -11.15
C ILE A 379 11.30 -24.99 -12.67
N VAL A 380 12.29 -24.39 -13.34
CA VAL A 380 12.35 -24.42 -14.82
C VAL A 380 12.82 -25.75 -15.38
N THR A 381 13.53 -26.58 -14.59
CA THR A 381 14.10 -27.86 -15.02
C THR A 381 13.17 -29.04 -14.75
N TYR A 382 12.43 -29.02 -13.63
CA TYR A 382 11.61 -30.14 -13.19
C TYR A 382 10.10 -29.88 -13.42
N PRO A 383 9.48 -30.41 -14.50
CA PRO A 383 8.07 -30.15 -14.82
C PRO A 383 7.11 -30.54 -13.68
N ALA A 384 7.40 -31.64 -12.97
CA ALA A 384 6.54 -32.07 -11.84
C ALA A 384 6.52 -31.03 -10.70
N MET A 385 7.67 -30.41 -10.41
CA MET A 385 7.73 -29.34 -9.40
C MET A 385 6.99 -28.09 -9.87
N TYR A 386 7.15 -27.72 -11.13
CA TYR A 386 6.43 -26.59 -11.72
C TYR A 386 4.91 -26.79 -11.60
N GLU A 387 4.40 -27.93 -12.08
CA GLU A 387 2.96 -28.20 -12.07
C GLU A 387 2.41 -28.28 -10.63
N GLN A 388 3.12 -28.89 -9.70
CA GLN A 388 2.70 -28.97 -8.30
C GLN A 388 2.57 -27.57 -7.68
N LEU A 389 3.60 -26.71 -7.83
CA LEU A 389 3.56 -25.33 -7.29
C LEU A 389 2.47 -24.50 -7.99
N ARG A 390 2.24 -24.71 -9.29
CA ARG A 390 1.20 -24.03 -10.05
C ARG A 390 -0.20 -24.39 -9.56
N GLU A 391 -0.50 -25.69 -9.42
CA GLU A 391 -1.83 -26.18 -9.04
C GLU A 391 -2.14 -25.90 -7.58
N ASP A 392 -1.24 -26.22 -6.69
CA ASP A 392 -1.43 -25.99 -5.25
C ASP A 392 -1.43 -24.49 -4.92
N GLY A 393 -0.57 -23.72 -5.58
CA GLY A 393 -0.53 -22.27 -5.44
C GLY A 393 -1.82 -21.60 -5.90
N LEU A 394 -2.38 -22.01 -7.03
CA LEU A 394 -3.66 -21.51 -7.53
C LEU A 394 -4.81 -21.85 -6.57
N ASN A 395 -4.84 -23.07 -6.04
CA ASN A 395 -5.84 -23.48 -5.07
C ASN A 395 -5.73 -22.70 -3.76
N GLU A 396 -4.52 -22.46 -3.27
CA GLU A 396 -4.25 -21.71 -2.05
C GLU A 396 -4.68 -20.24 -2.19
N VAL A 397 -4.25 -19.55 -3.24
CA VAL A 397 -4.52 -18.10 -3.41
C VAL A 397 -6.01 -17.80 -3.54
N ASN A 398 -6.79 -18.68 -4.14
CA ASN A 398 -8.24 -18.53 -4.26
C ASN A 398 -8.99 -18.61 -2.92
N GLN A 399 -8.32 -19.03 -1.82
CA GLN A 399 -8.87 -19.01 -0.48
C GLN A 399 -8.55 -17.72 0.29
N ILE A 400 -7.67 -16.88 -0.25
CA ILE A 400 -7.23 -15.61 0.37
C ILE A 400 -8.05 -14.47 -0.24
N THR A 401 -9.20 -14.18 0.36
CA THR A 401 -10.22 -13.30 -0.23
C THR A 401 -10.54 -12.10 0.65
N TRP A 402 -10.93 -10.99 0.04
CA TRP A 402 -11.22 -9.74 0.75
C TRP A 402 -12.48 -9.79 1.61
N ASP A 403 -13.46 -10.65 1.30
CA ASP A 403 -14.65 -10.86 2.14
C ASP A 403 -14.28 -11.39 3.52
N LYS A 404 -13.32 -12.32 3.61
CA LYS A 404 -12.79 -12.83 4.88
C LYS A 404 -12.05 -11.75 5.66
N ALA A 405 -11.28 -10.90 4.96
CA ALA A 405 -10.62 -9.76 5.58
C ALA A 405 -11.64 -8.73 6.09
N GLY A 406 -12.66 -8.40 5.27
CA GLY A 406 -13.73 -7.49 5.65
C GLY A 406 -14.50 -7.94 6.89
N ALA A 407 -14.83 -9.24 7.00
CA ALA A 407 -15.47 -9.80 8.18
C ALA A 407 -14.64 -9.58 9.46
N LYS A 408 -13.31 -9.80 9.41
CA LYS A 408 -12.42 -9.54 10.54
C LYS A 408 -12.39 -8.05 10.92
N VAL A 409 -12.41 -7.15 9.95
CA VAL A 409 -12.46 -5.70 10.19
C VAL A 409 -13.73 -5.33 10.95
N ILE A 410 -14.89 -5.85 10.53
CA ILE A 410 -16.19 -5.59 11.19
C ILE A 410 -16.19 -6.10 12.63
N ASP A 411 -15.65 -7.29 12.88
CA ASP A 411 -15.55 -7.83 14.24
C ASP A 411 -14.72 -6.93 15.16
N ILE A 412 -13.64 -6.36 14.66
CA ILE A 412 -12.83 -5.40 15.42
C ILE A 412 -13.58 -4.08 15.60
N TYR A 413 -14.26 -3.56 14.56
CA TYR A 413 -15.07 -2.35 14.69
C TYR A 413 -16.14 -2.50 15.78
N ARG A 414 -16.85 -3.63 15.81
CA ARG A 414 -17.85 -3.93 16.86
C ARG A 414 -17.23 -3.96 18.26
N LYS A 415 -16.03 -4.55 18.41
CA LYS A 415 -15.28 -4.56 19.67
C LYS A 415 -14.85 -3.16 20.09
N VAL A 416 -14.34 -2.34 19.17
CA VAL A 416 -13.94 -0.97 19.47
C VAL A 416 -15.15 -0.15 19.87
N LEU A 417 -16.25 -0.21 19.13
CA LEU A 417 -17.49 0.51 19.43
C LEU A 417 -18.11 0.11 20.78
N SER A 418 -18.03 -1.16 21.17
CA SER A 418 -18.55 -1.62 22.47
C SER A 418 -17.82 -1.02 23.67
N ASN A 419 -16.60 -0.51 23.49
CA ASN A 419 -15.84 0.18 24.53
C ASN A 419 -16.18 1.68 24.63
N TYR A 420 -16.92 2.21 23.66
CA TYR A 420 -17.42 3.58 23.64
C TYR A 420 -18.89 3.55 24.06
N ASN A 421 -19.17 4.03 25.28
CA ASN A 421 -20.55 4.29 25.74
C ASN A 421 -21.00 5.61 25.10
N PHE A 422 -21.81 5.55 24.05
CA PHE A 422 -22.52 6.70 23.49
C PHE A 422 -23.83 6.96 24.24
#